data_943424cf61107c9882ad79456c576ad5
#
_entry.id   943424cf61107c9882ad79456c576ad5
#
_cell.length_a   1.000
_cell.length_b   1.000
_cell.length_c   1.000
_cell.angle_alpha   90.00
_cell.angle_beta   90.00
_cell.angle_gamma   90.00
#
_symmetry.space_group_name_H-M   'P 1'
#
loop_
_entity.id
_entity.type
_entity.pdbx_description
1 polymer ?
#
loop_
_entity_poly.entity_id
_entity_poly.type
_entity_poly.pdbx_seq_one_letter_code
_entity_poly.pdbx_strand_id
1 'polypeptide(L)'
;DCLIYGTGFEVGTSYTRRAGYELYGRGGQTLTDKWKDGVSTLHGMHARGFPNVFIMSNSQSGFTANFPHMLEAQATHLAHIVQECARRQVRVVEASQAAEDAWVQTIVASALQRQRFQEECTPGYYNNEGKPSELAARNGPYGAGSIAFIKLMEDWRGDGELKGLELNS
;
A
#
# COMPACT_ATOMS: atom_id res chain seq x y z
N ASP A 1 -25.94 14.67 -34.16
CA ASP A 1 -24.77 14.73 -33.28
C ASP A 1 -24.97 13.79 -32.11
N CYS A 2 -23.93 13.11 -31.68
CA CYS A 2 -23.98 12.16 -30.59
C CYS A 2 -22.93 12.57 -29.51
N LEU A 3 -23.31 12.59 -28.24
CA LEU A 3 -22.43 12.86 -27.10
C LEU A 3 -22.17 11.56 -26.36
N ILE A 4 -20.91 11.15 -26.28
CA ILE A 4 -20.49 9.93 -25.57
C ILE A 4 -19.77 10.34 -24.29
N TYR A 5 -20.30 9.91 -23.13
CA TYR A 5 -19.69 10.17 -21.83
C TYR A 5 -18.74 9.01 -21.47
N GLY A 6 -17.44 9.27 -21.55
CA GLY A 6 -16.39 8.36 -21.12
C GLY A 6 -15.93 8.68 -19.71
N THR A 7 -16.78 8.51 -18.69
CA THR A 7 -16.55 8.97 -17.31
C THR A 7 -15.56 8.14 -16.51
N GLY A 8 -15.11 6.96 -17.02
CA GLY A 8 -14.14 6.11 -16.35
C GLY A 8 -14.66 5.44 -15.10
N PHE A 9 -13.73 5.06 -14.22
CA PHE A 9 -14.01 4.37 -12.95
C PHE A 9 -13.60 5.24 -11.76
N GLU A 10 -14.26 5.09 -10.61
CA GLU A 10 -13.82 5.68 -9.35
C GLU A 10 -12.59 4.93 -8.81
N VAL A 11 -11.42 5.57 -8.76
CA VAL A 11 -10.18 4.96 -8.25
C VAL A 11 -9.86 5.40 -6.81
N GLY A 12 -10.23 6.61 -6.44
CA GLY A 12 -9.95 7.17 -5.11
C GLY A 12 -10.91 6.75 -3.99
N THR A 13 -11.86 5.86 -4.23
CA THR A 13 -12.84 5.43 -3.23
C THR A 13 -12.24 4.50 -2.18
N SER A 14 -12.82 4.54 -0.96
CA SER A 14 -12.46 3.62 0.12
C SER A 14 -12.55 2.17 -0.32
N TYR A 15 -11.72 1.31 0.25
CA TYR A 15 -11.73 -0.12 -0.09
C TYR A 15 -13.07 -0.78 0.24
N THR A 16 -13.74 -0.37 1.31
CA THR A 16 -15.06 -0.88 1.70
C THR A 16 -16.11 -0.64 0.64
N ARG A 17 -16.10 0.54 0.01
CA ARG A 17 -17.03 0.84 -1.10
C ARG A 17 -16.76 -0.04 -2.32
N ARG A 18 -15.50 -0.33 -2.62
CA ARG A 18 -15.11 -1.17 -3.75
C ARG A 18 -15.29 -2.65 -3.49
N ALA A 19 -14.92 -3.11 -2.29
CA ALA A 19 -14.95 -4.52 -1.91
C ALA A 19 -16.31 -4.97 -1.39
N GLY A 20 -17.12 -4.05 -0.85
CA GLY A 20 -18.43 -4.37 -0.27
C GLY A 20 -18.36 -5.05 1.11
N TYR A 21 -17.20 -5.04 1.78
CA TYR A 21 -17.03 -5.58 3.12
C TYR A 21 -16.09 -4.73 3.95
N GLU A 22 -16.15 -4.88 5.28
CA GLU A 22 -15.25 -4.26 6.25
C GLU A 22 -14.32 -5.33 6.85
N LEU A 23 -13.06 -4.97 7.08
CA LEU A 23 -12.09 -5.80 7.78
C LEU A 23 -12.00 -5.38 9.24
N TYR A 24 -12.06 -6.36 10.13
CA TYR A 24 -11.93 -6.18 11.57
C TYR A 24 -10.61 -6.79 12.05
N GLY A 25 -9.79 -5.98 12.67
CA GLY A 25 -8.52 -6.38 13.26
C GLY A 25 -8.62 -6.68 14.75
N ARG A 26 -7.48 -6.60 15.43
CA ARG A 26 -7.37 -6.80 16.88
C ARG A 26 -8.24 -5.81 17.64
N GLY A 27 -8.90 -6.29 18.68
CA GLY A 27 -9.77 -5.44 19.51
C GLY A 27 -11.00 -4.88 18.80
N GLY A 28 -11.37 -5.41 17.63
CA GLY A 28 -12.51 -4.94 16.86
C GLY A 28 -12.27 -3.64 16.06
N GLN A 29 -11.03 -3.17 15.98
CA GLN A 29 -10.68 -2.02 15.15
C GLN A 29 -11.00 -2.32 13.68
N THR A 30 -11.72 -1.42 13.02
CA THR A 30 -11.96 -1.54 11.58
C THR A 30 -10.76 -0.99 10.78
N LEU A 31 -10.54 -1.54 9.58
CA LEU A 31 -9.51 -0.99 8.69
C LEU A 31 -9.89 0.42 8.20
N THR A 32 -11.19 0.69 8.06
CA THR A 32 -11.70 2.03 7.77
C THR A 32 -11.30 3.03 8.86
N ASP A 33 -11.48 2.70 10.13
CA ASP A 33 -11.08 3.57 11.24
C ASP A 33 -9.57 3.74 11.32
N LYS A 34 -8.81 2.67 11.09
CA LYS A 34 -7.34 2.74 11.05
C LYS A 34 -6.84 3.69 9.96
N TRP A 35 -7.47 3.68 8.81
CA TRP A 35 -7.05 4.46 7.65
C TRP A 35 -7.82 5.78 7.46
N LYS A 36 -8.60 6.21 8.45
CA LYS A 36 -9.35 7.48 8.38
C LYS A 36 -8.47 8.70 8.11
N ASP A 37 -7.25 8.69 8.63
CA ASP A 37 -6.24 9.74 8.46
C ASP A 37 -5.18 9.38 7.39
N GLY A 38 -5.53 8.48 6.47
CA GLY A 38 -4.68 7.99 5.39
C GLY A 38 -4.18 6.56 5.62
N VAL A 39 -3.78 5.93 4.54
CA VAL A 39 -3.26 4.57 4.53
C VAL A 39 -2.03 4.45 5.41
N SER A 40 -1.94 3.37 6.16
CA SER A 40 -0.83 3.02 7.04
C SER A 40 -0.54 1.53 6.88
N THR A 41 0.62 1.23 6.33
CA THR A 41 1.05 -0.15 6.02
C THR A 41 2.57 -0.28 6.12
N LEU A 42 3.04 -1.50 6.17
CA LEU A 42 4.41 -1.85 5.82
C LEU A 42 4.43 -2.34 4.36
N HIS A 43 5.24 -1.71 3.53
CA HIS A 43 5.44 -2.02 2.09
C HIS A 43 4.15 -2.00 1.23
N GLY A 44 3.06 -1.38 1.71
CA GLY A 44 1.78 -1.43 1.01
C GLY A 44 1.03 -2.75 1.16
N MET A 45 1.53 -3.70 1.94
CA MET A 45 1.03 -5.08 1.98
C MET A 45 0.59 -5.57 3.36
N HIS A 46 1.05 -4.98 4.44
CA HIS A 46 0.70 -5.38 5.81
C HIS A 46 0.23 -4.19 6.62
N ALA A 47 -0.82 -4.35 7.41
CA ALA A 47 -1.33 -3.33 8.32
C ALA A 47 -1.20 -3.80 9.78
N ARG A 48 -0.60 -2.98 10.65
CA ARG A 48 -0.53 -3.26 12.09
C ARG A 48 -1.93 -3.38 12.68
N GLY A 49 -2.13 -4.39 13.52
CA GLY A 49 -3.43 -4.70 14.11
C GLY A 49 -4.31 -5.62 13.26
N PHE A 50 -3.84 -5.99 12.06
CA PHE A 50 -4.55 -6.88 11.13
C PHE A 50 -3.67 -8.09 10.81
N PRO A 51 -3.49 -9.02 11.75
CA PRO A 51 -2.63 -10.18 11.57
C PRO A 51 -3.12 -11.08 10.44
N ASN A 52 -2.19 -11.65 9.69
CA ASN A 52 -2.44 -12.53 8.55
C ASN A 52 -3.27 -11.90 7.41
N VAL A 53 -3.41 -10.58 7.41
CA VAL A 53 -4.02 -9.84 6.30
C VAL A 53 -2.93 -9.38 5.35
N PHE A 54 -3.05 -9.75 4.08
CA PHE A 54 -2.17 -9.36 3.00
C PHE A 54 -2.93 -8.50 2.01
N ILE A 55 -2.40 -7.33 1.72
CA ILE A 55 -3.01 -6.34 0.82
C ILE A 55 -2.20 -6.29 -0.47
N MET A 56 -2.86 -6.33 -1.59
CA MET A 56 -2.25 -6.13 -2.90
C MET A 56 -2.88 -4.91 -3.56
N SER A 57 -2.13 -3.83 -3.66
CA SER A 57 -2.60 -2.57 -4.20
C SER A 57 -1.44 -1.71 -4.70
N ASN A 58 -1.76 -0.53 -5.25
CA ASN A 58 -0.76 0.49 -5.60
C ASN A 58 -0.54 1.52 -4.47
N SER A 59 -1.35 1.51 -3.42
CA SER A 59 -1.16 2.40 -2.27
C SER A 59 0.05 1.97 -1.46
N GLN A 60 0.96 2.90 -1.21
CA GLN A 60 2.21 2.69 -0.47
C GLN A 60 3.11 1.57 -1.03
N SER A 61 2.90 1.17 -2.29
CA SER A 61 3.69 0.16 -2.99
C SER A 61 4.19 0.69 -4.34
N GLY A 62 4.86 -0.14 -5.13
CA GLY A 62 5.26 0.24 -6.47
C GLY A 62 4.06 0.49 -7.39
N PHE A 63 4.21 1.45 -8.28
CA PHE A 63 3.21 1.77 -9.31
C PHE A 63 3.85 1.81 -10.69
N THR A 64 3.21 1.14 -11.65
CA THR A 64 3.60 1.15 -13.06
C THR A 64 2.36 1.04 -13.95
N ALA A 65 2.46 1.49 -15.20
CA ALA A 65 1.41 1.32 -16.19
C ALA A 65 1.08 -0.17 -16.45
N ASN A 66 2.07 -1.06 -16.32
CA ASN A 66 1.86 -2.50 -16.32
C ASN A 66 1.51 -2.98 -14.90
N PHE A 67 0.30 -2.75 -14.46
CA PHE A 67 -0.16 -3.13 -13.11
C PHE A 67 -0.03 -4.64 -12.81
N PRO A 68 -0.33 -5.58 -13.73
CA PRO A 68 -0.09 -7.01 -13.51
C PRO A 68 1.35 -7.36 -13.12
N HIS A 69 2.35 -6.71 -13.71
CA HIS A 69 3.75 -6.91 -13.34
C HIS A 69 4.02 -6.53 -11.87
N MET A 70 3.41 -5.46 -11.40
CA MET A 70 3.54 -5.06 -9.99
C MET A 70 2.83 -6.03 -9.05
N LEU A 71 1.65 -6.53 -9.43
CA LEU A 71 0.96 -7.57 -8.67
C LEU A 71 1.77 -8.86 -8.58
N GLU A 72 2.47 -9.25 -9.64
CA GLU A 72 3.36 -10.40 -9.64
C GLU A 72 4.52 -10.22 -8.65
N ALA A 73 5.15 -9.04 -8.64
CA ALA A 73 6.21 -8.72 -7.68
C ALA A 73 5.72 -8.78 -6.23
N GLN A 74 4.53 -8.23 -5.96
CA GLN A 74 3.88 -8.30 -4.64
C GLN A 74 3.52 -9.75 -4.28
N ALA A 75 2.93 -10.51 -5.18
CA ALA A 75 2.58 -11.91 -4.96
C ALA A 75 3.82 -12.77 -4.64
N THR A 76 4.91 -12.57 -5.35
CA THR A 76 6.19 -13.23 -5.09
C THR A 76 6.71 -12.90 -3.68
N HIS A 77 6.60 -11.64 -3.26
CA HIS A 77 7.00 -11.21 -1.92
C HIS A 77 6.12 -11.85 -0.83
N LEU A 78 4.81 -11.83 -1.00
CA LEU A 78 3.88 -12.46 -0.05
C LEU A 78 4.04 -13.98 0.01
N ALA A 79 4.23 -14.64 -1.12
CA ALA A 79 4.49 -16.07 -1.17
C ALA A 79 5.76 -16.46 -0.39
N HIS A 80 6.84 -15.66 -0.50
CA HIS A 80 8.06 -15.84 0.29
C HIS A 80 7.77 -15.73 1.80
N ILE A 81 7.01 -14.71 2.23
CA ILE A 81 6.64 -14.54 3.64
C ILE A 81 5.85 -15.75 4.15
N VAL A 82 4.84 -16.19 3.41
CA VAL A 82 4.02 -17.36 3.78
C VAL A 82 4.87 -18.61 3.87
N GLN A 83 5.78 -18.83 2.92
CA GLN A 83 6.70 -19.96 2.94
C GLN A 83 7.63 -19.94 4.15
N GLU A 84 8.21 -18.78 4.48
CA GLU A 84 9.08 -18.61 5.65
C GLU A 84 8.31 -18.80 6.95
N CYS A 85 7.07 -18.29 7.06
CA CYS A 85 6.21 -18.53 8.21
C CYS A 85 5.94 -20.04 8.39
N ALA A 86 5.62 -20.75 7.30
CA ALA A 86 5.39 -22.20 7.37
C ALA A 86 6.66 -22.95 7.79
N ARG A 87 7.83 -22.60 7.24
CA ARG A 87 9.12 -23.19 7.59
C ARG A 87 9.48 -22.99 9.08
N ARG A 88 9.15 -21.82 9.62
CA ARG A 88 9.42 -21.42 11.02
C ARG A 88 8.30 -21.81 11.98
N GLN A 89 7.24 -22.47 11.50
CA GLN A 89 6.05 -22.82 12.28
C GLN A 89 5.35 -21.59 12.92
N VAL A 90 5.44 -20.44 12.26
CA VAL A 90 4.77 -19.21 12.64
C VAL A 90 3.31 -19.28 12.19
N ARG A 91 2.39 -18.98 13.09
CA ARG A 91 0.93 -19.01 12.82
C ARG A 91 0.37 -17.61 12.59
N VAL A 92 1.02 -16.60 13.14
CA VAL A 92 0.54 -15.21 13.08
C VAL A 92 1.69 -14.32 12.66
N VAL A 93 1.46 -13.55 11.59
CA VAL A 93 2.39 -12.54 11.08
C VAL A 93 1.67 -11.21 10.92
N GLU A 94 2.28 -10.14 11.38
CA GLU A 94 1.76 -8.78 11.20
C GLU A 94 2.91 -7.76 11.18
N ALA A 95 2.66 -6.56 10.64
CA ALA A 95 3.64 -5.48 10.70
C ALA A 95 3.90 -5.05 12.16
N SER A 96 5.16 -4.75 12.49
CA SER A 96 5.45 -4.02 13.72
C SER A 96 5.03 -2.56 13.57
N GLN A 97 4.63 -1.92 14.70
CA GLN A 97 4.25 -0.52 14.67
C GLN A 97 5.39 0.38 14.14
N ALA A 98 6.60 0.16 14.62
CA ALA A 98 7.76 0.95 14.21
C ALA A 98 8.06 0.84 12.72
N ALA A 99 7.92 -0.36 12.13
CA ALA A 99 8.17 -0.56 10.71
C ALA A 99 7.05 0.05 9.84
N GLU A 100 5.81 -0.05 10.27
CA GLU A 100 4.68 0.61 9.61
C GLU A 100 4.87 2.14 9.62
N ASP A 101 5.20 2.73 10.77
CA ASP A 101 5.41 4.18 10.90
C ASP A 101 6.57 4.66 10.04
N ALA A 102 7.70 3.96 10.06
CA ALA A 102 8.86 4.28 9.24
C ALA A 102 8.54 4.21 7.74
N TRP A 103 7.74 3.22 7.32
CA TRP A 103 7.31 3.11 5.94
C TRP A 103 6.39 4.25 5.52
N VAL A 104 5.41 4.61 6.36
CA VAL A 104 4.54 5.77 6.13
C VAL A 104 5.38 7.04 5.96
N GLN A 105 6.38 7.27 6.81
CA GLN A 105 7.28 8.41 6.67
C GLN A 105 8.04 8.39 5.34
N THR A 106 8.52 7.23 4.90
CA THR A 106 9.20 7.04 3.61
C THR A 106 8.28 7.41 2.45
N ILE A 107 7.02 6.98 2.50
CA ILE A 107 6.01 7.31 1.48
C ILE A 107 5.76 8.82 1.44
N VAL A 108 5.50 9.44 2.58
CA VAL A 108 5.24 10.89 2.67
C VAL A 108 6.43 11.71 2.17
N ALA A 109 7.65 11.36 2.61
CA ALA A 109 8.86 12.06 2.18
C ALA A 109 9.09 11.96 0.66
N SER A 110 8.80 10.81 0.06
CA SER A 110 8.93 10.60 -1.37
C SER A 110 7.79 11.25 -2.18
N ALA A 111 6.62 11.45 -1.58
CA ALA A 111 5.49 12.13 -2.21
C ALA A 111 5.75 13.63 -2.41
N LEU A 112 6.49 14.27 -1.51
CA LEU A 112 6.84 15.69 -1.60
C LEU A 112 7.54 16.06 -2.91
N GLN A 113 8.31 15.14 -3.49
CA GLN A 113 8.96 15.34 -4.78
C GLN A 113 7.97 15.40 -5.96
N ARG A 114 6.78 14.82 -5.79
CA ARG A 114 5.70 14.83 -6.80
C ARG A 114 4.67 15.93 -6.57
N GLN A 115 4.70 16.59 -5.42
CA GLN A 115 3.71 17.61 -5.06
C GLN A 115 3.67 18.72 -6.12
N ARG A 116 4.84 19.20 -6.53
CA ARG A 116 4.94 20.24 -7.58
C ARG A 116 4.28 19.82 -8.90
N PHE A 117 4.48 18.58 -9.31
CA PHE A 117 3.82 18.04 -10.50
C PHE A 117 2.29 18.00 -10.33
N GLN A 118 1.79 17.62 -9.16
CA GLN A 118 0.36 17.58 -8.88
C GLN A 118 -0.27 18.98 -8.82
N GLU A 119 0.45 19.96 -8.31
CA GLU A 119 0.01 21.36 -8.24
C GLU A 119 0.00 22.04 -9.62
N GLU A 120 0.96 21.72 -10.47
CA GLU A 120 1.12 22.30 -11.80
C GLU A 120 0.28 21.60 -12.89
N CYS A 121 -0.24 20.40 -12.63
CA CYS A 121 -1.08 19.65 -13.57
C CYS A 121 -2.52 20.14 -13.61
N THR A 122 -3.15 19.99 -14.76
CA THR A 122 -4.61 20.21 -14.90
C THR A 122 -5.36 19.40 -13.84
N PRO A 123 -6.31 20.02 -13.12
CA PRO A 123 -7.15 19.32 -12.17
C PRO A 123 -7.79 18.09 -12.79
N GLY A 124 -7.71 16.97 -12.11
CA GLY A 124 -8.22 15.70 -12.59
C GLY A 124 -8.16 14.63 -11.51
N TYR A 125 -8.58 13.49 -11.89
CA TYR A 125 -8.74 12.29 -11.09
C TYR A 125 -7.48 11.82 -10.34
N TYR A 126 -6.28 11.97 -10.92
CA TYR A 126 -5.02 11.53 -10.31
C TYR A 126 -4.40 12.53 -9.33
N ASN A 127 -4.87 13.77 -9.32
CA ASN A 127 -4.36 14.83 -8.46
C ASN A 127 -5.44 15.42 -7.54
N ASN A 128 -6.46 14.63 -7.18
CA ASN A 128 -7.56 15.02 -6.31
C ASN A 128 -8.22 16.34 -6.77
N GLU A 129 -8.47 16.46 -8.08
CA GLU A 129 -9.05 17.64 -8.71
C GLU A 129 -8.23 18.92 -8.44
N GLY A 130 -6.89 18.79 -8.42
CA GLY A 130 -5.96 19.90 -8.15
C GLY A 130 -5.91 20.36 -6.70
N LYS A 131 -6.45 19.55 -5.74
CA LYS A 131 -6.43 19.85 -4.30
C LYS A 131 -5.44 18.92 -3.60
N PRO A 132 -4.16 19.29 -3.47
CA PRO A 132 -3.20 18.50 -2.71
C PRO A 132 -3.68 18.37 -1.25
N SER A 133 -3.55 17.18 -0.69
CA SER A 133 -3.85 16.93 0.71
C SER A 133 -2.75 16.04 1.31
N GLU A 134 -2.53 16.16 2.63
CA GLU A 134 -1.62 15.23 3.33
C GLU A 134 -2.07 13.77 3.20
N LEU A 135 -3.38 13.54 3.12
CA LEU A 135 -3.96 12.23 2.83
C LEU A 135 -3.54 11.69 1.47
N ALA A 136 -3.46 12.56 0.45
CA ALA A 136 -3.00 12.15 -0.88
C ALA A 136 -1.54 11.67 -0.86
N ALA A 137 -0.70 12.32 -0.06
CA ALA A 137 0.69 11.89 0.12
C ALA A 137 0.79 10.50 0.76
N ARG A 138 0.05 10.25 1.83
CA ARG A 138 0.03 8.93 2.52
C ARG A 138 -0.58 7.82 1.67
N ASN A 139 -1.57 8.14 0.86
CA ASN A 139 -2.25 7.17 -0.01
C ASN A 139 -1.49 6.91 -1.32
N GLY A 140 -0.45 7.67 -1.60
CA GLY A 140 0.34 7.59 -2.82
C GLY A 140 1.19 6.32 -2.92
N PRO A 141 1.70 6.04 -4.12
CA PRO A 141 2.66 4.96 -4.33
C PRO A 141 4.06 5.36 -3.82
N TYR A 142 4.95 4.37 -3.73
CA TYR A 142 6.37 4.57 -3.42
C TYR A 142 7.04 5.52 -4.43
N GLY A 143 7.57 6.62 -3.96
CA GLY A 143 7.98 7.75 -4.80
C GLY A 143 9.23 7.51 -5.65
N ALA A 144 10.10 6.56 -5.28
CA ALA A 144 11.27 6.20 -6.07
C ALA A 144 10.96 5.34 -7.31
N GLY A 145 9.70 4.96 -7.50
CA GLY A 145 9.22 4.23 -8.67
C GLY A 145 9.24 2.72 -8.53
N SER A 146 8.67 2.06 -9.55
CA SER A 146 8.42 0.61 -9.52
C SER A 146 9.68 -0.24 -9.49
N ILE A 147 10.71 0.13 -10.24
CA ILE A 147 11.98 -0.64 -10.30
C ILE A 147 12.67 -0.62 -8.94
N ALA A 148 12.75 0.56 -8.31
CA ALA A 148 13.34 0.70 -6.98
C ALA A 148 12.54 -0.04 -5.91
N PHE A 149 11.20 -0.07 -6.04
CA PHE A 149 10.35 -0.84 -5.14
C PHE A 149 10.58 -2.35 -5.28
N ILE A 150 10.64 -2.87 -6.50
CA ILE A 150 10.92 -4.29 -6.74
C ILE A 150 12.27 -4.67 -6.13
N LYS A 151 13.32 -3.88 -6.40
CA LYS A 151 14.64 -4.11 -5.83
C LYS A 151 14.63 -4.08 -4.30
N LEU A 152 13.93 -3.14 -3.69
CA LEU A 152 13.77 -3.08 -2.23
C LEU A 152 13.14 -4.37 -1.69
N MET A 153 12.12 -4.92 -2.36
CA MET A 153 11.49 -6.19 -1.98
C MET A 153 12.42 -7.38 -2.17
N GLU A 154 13.24 -7.38 -3.22
CA GLU A 154 14.25 -8.42 -3.47
C GLU A 154 15.35 -8.41 -2.40
N ASP A 155 15.90 -7.23 -2.10
CA ASP A 155 16.93 -7.05 -1.07
C ASP A 155 16.40 -7.47 0.32
N TRP A 156 15.15 -7.09 0.64
CA TRP A 156 14.48 -7.49 1.87
C TRP A 156 14.29 -9.02 1.99
N ARG A 157 13.89 -9.69 0.91
CA ARG A 157 13.81 -11.16 0.88
C ARG A 157 15.18 -11.83 1.01
N GLY A 158 16.20 -11.26 0.36
CA GLY A 158 17.57 -11.75 0.39
C GLY A 158 18.21 -11.72 1.79
N ASP A 159 17.77 -10.80 2.65
CA ASP A 159 18.21 -10.70 4.05
C ASP A 159 17.67 -11.87 4.90
N GLY A 160 16.52 -12.43 4.56
CA GLY A 160 15.94 -13.62 5.19
C GLY A 160 15.39 -13.43 6.60
N GLU A 161 15.48 -12.23 7.17
CA GLU A 161 15.10 -11.98 8.58
C GLU A 161 13.64 -11.58 8.78
N LEU A 162 12.88 -11.34 7.71
CA LEU A 162 11.51 -10.84 7.73
C LEU A 162 11.40 -9.52 8.53
N LYS A 163 12.34 -8.62 8.34
CA LYS A 163 12.43 -7.35 9.09
C LYS A 163 11.15 -6.54 9.04
N GLY A 164 10.76 -6.03 10.20
CA GLY A 164 9.54 -5.23 10.33
C GLY A 164 8.27 -6.05 10.51
N LEU A 165 8.34 -7.39 10.47
CA LEU A 165 7.23 -8.26 10.80
C LEU A 165 7.40 -8.83 12.21
N GLU A 166 6.31 -8.88 12.96
CA GLU A 166 6.19 -9.61 14.21
C GLU A 166 5.64 -11.00 13.90
N LEU A 167 6.33 -12.03 14.43
CA LEU A 167 6.07 -13.43 14.17
C LEU A 167 5.67 -14.12 15.46
N ASN A 168 4.48 -14.72 15.50
CA ASN A 168 3.98 -15.43 16.67
C ASN A 168 3.57 -16.87 16.30
N SER A 169 3.90 -17.81 17.17
CA SER A 169 3.57 -19.24 17.02
C SER A 169 2.17 -19.56 17.47
#